data_3db6b4e44f2a8d05a62740b85ce9fed0
#
_entry.id   3db6b4e44f2a8d05a62740b85ce9fed0
#
_cell.length_a   1.000
_cell.length_b   1.000
_cell.length_c   1.000
_cell.angle_alpha   90.00
_cell.angle_beta   90.00
_cell.angle_gamma   90.00
#
_symmetry.space_group_name_H-M   'P 1'
#
loop_
_entity.id
_entity.type
_entity.pdbx_description
1 polymer ?
#
loop_
_entity_poly.entity_id
_entity_poly.type
_entity_poly.pdbx_seq_one_letter_code
_entity_poly.pdbx_strand_id
1 'polypeptide(L)'
;QMCIRDRVLLAASFSLQYLSFVSQTIYQESTSHLEELLHKSNNMLKEMVRKNVSYLHLYNRFLESTSDADAIQAYIEKAQQDIGFAGFYFLSYDGNYMTVTGETGYLGLQTNLDEKLADGEDIVVNAALPGKAQMLVFICPETQGSYRGFAYDAVAISYYNDAVLKLLDNSAFQGNASNYVIYRDGRVVIDNSVNRKKTIYNFIAMLRDSSDLSEEEILTLSDDFAQGRSGNMKVTLGDTRYYLVYEGTAVHNWTMVGLVPVNIVNAS
;
A
#
# COMPACT_ATOMS: atom_id res chain seq x y z
N GLN A 1 -11.73 -49.70 -40.19
CA GLN A 1 -12.67 -48.54 -40.22
C GLN A 1 -12.89 -48.08 -38.76
N MET A 2 -12.40 -46.92 -38.41
CA MET A 2 -12.59 -46.33 -37.09
C MET A 2 -14.08 -45.91 -36.98
N CYS A 3 -14.75 -46.35 -35.93
CA CYS A 3 -16.18 -46.10 -35.73
C CYS A 3 -16.43 -44.57 -35.62
N ILE A 4 -17.55 -44.09 -36.14
CA ILE A 4 -17.92 -42.66 -36.05
C ILE A 4 -17.87 -42.17 -34.62
N ARG A 5 -18.25 -43.00 -33.66
CA ARG A 5 -18.20 -42.75 -32.22
C ARG A 5 -16.77 -42.48 -31.72
N ASP A 6 -15.75 -43.20 -32.24
CA ASP A 6 -14.35 -43.03 -31.85
C ASP A 6 -13.78 -41.71 -32.40
N ARG A 7 -14.20 -41.29 -33.59
CA ARG A 7 -13.82 -40.00 -34.17
C ARG A 7 -14.42 -38.82 -33.39
N VAL A 8 -15.66 -38.93 -32.94
CA VAL A 8 -16.32 -37.90 -32.11
C VAL A 8 -15.64 -37.81 -30.73
N LEU A 9 -15.30 -38.92 -30.11
CA LEU A 9 -14.57 -38.95 -28.81
C LEU A 9 -13.19 -38.36 -28.96
N LEU A 10 -12.45 -38.66 -30.02
CA LEU A 10 -11.15 -38.06 -30.30
C LEU A 10 -11.26 -36.56 -30.53
N ALA A 11 -12.18 -36.09 -31.33
CA ALA A 11 -12.41 -34.67 -31.57
C ALA A 11 -12.78 -33.92 -30.28
N ALA A 12 -13.66 -34.49 -29.44
CA ALA A 12 -14.02 -33.94 -28.15
C ALA A 12 -12.83 -33.86 -27.22
N SER A 13 -11.99 -34.91 -27.16
CA SER A 13 -10.75 -34.93 -26.34
C SER A 13 -9.76 -33.86 -26.78
N PHE A 14 -9.52 -33.72 -28.09
CA PHE A 14 -8.65 -32.66 -28.61
C PHE A 14 -9.20 -31.24 -28.33
N SER A 15 -10.51 -31.06 -28.47
CA SER A 15 -11.15 -29.77 -28.17
C SER A 15 -11.02 -29.41 -26.69
N LEU A 16 -11.20 -30.38 -25.79
CA LEU A 16 -11.00 -30.16 -24.33
C LEU A 16 -9.56 -29.85 -23.98
N GLN A 17 -8.61 -30.57 -24.57
CA GLN A 17 -7.17 -30.30 -24.35
C GLN A 17 -6.79 -28.93 -24.92
N TYR A 18 -7.28 -28.55 -26.10
CA TYR A 18 -7.02 -27.25 -26.68
C TYR A 18 -7.61 -26.12 -25.81
N LEU A 19 -8.85 -26.25 -25.35
CA LEU A 19 -9.49 -25.28 -24.47
C LEU A 19 -8.73 -25.13 -23.11
N SER A 20 -8.27 -26.26 -22.57
CA SER A 20 -7.44 -26.26 -21.35
C SER A 20 -6.11 -25.54 -21.59
N PHE A 21 -5.44 -25.82 -22.71
CA PHE A 21 -4.18 -25.16 -23.07
C PHE A 21 -4.36 -23.64 -23.27
N VAL A 22 -5.38 -23.24 -24.02
CA VAL A 22 -5.69 -21.82 -24.22
C VAL A 22 -6.00 -21.12 -22.90
N SER A 23 -6.83 -21.73 -22.05
CA SER A 23 -7.17 -21.19 -20.74
C SER A 23 -5.93 -21.03 -19.84
N GLN A 24 -4.99 -22.00 -19.90
CA GLN A 24 -3.75 -21.94 -19.14
C GLN A 24 -2.81 -20.86 -19.67
N THR A 25 -2.71 -20.71 -21.00
CA THR A 25 -1.89 -19.67 -21.62
C THR A 25 -2.41 -18.28 -21.26
N ILE A 26 -3.72 -18.06 -21.40
CA ILE A 26 -4.35 -16.78 -21.00
C ILE A 26 -4.11 -16.51 -19.51
N TYR A 27 -4.20 -17.52 -18.65
CA TYR A 27 -3.91 -17.37 -17.23
C TYR A 27 -2.48 -16.91 -16.99
N GLN A 28 -1.50 -17.57 -17.62
CA GLN A 28 -0.09 -17.24 -17.45
C GLN A 28 0.26 -15.84 -17.97
N GLU A 29 -0.22 -15.49 -19.16
CA GLU A 29 -0.01 -14.15 -19.71
C GLU A 29 -0.63 -13.07 -18.84
N SER A 30 -1.85 -13.30 -18.36
CA SER A 30 -2.59 -12.36 -17.53
C SER A 30 -1.93 -12.15 -16.16
N THR A 31 -1.52 -13.23 -15.49
CA THR A 31 -0.84 -13.13 -14.20
C THR A 31 0.53 -12.49 -14.34
N SER A 32 1.30 -12.83 -15.37
CA SER A 32 2.60 -12.21 -15.66
C SER A 32 2.48 -10.69 -15.87
N HIS A 33 1.48 -10.26 -16.63
CA HIS A 33 1.23 -8.83 -16.83
C HIS A 33 0.79 -8.11 -15.52
N LEU A 34 -0.04 -8.78 -14.71
CA LEU A 34 -0.43 -8.26 -13.39
C LEU A 34 0.77 -8.14 -12.44
N GLU A 35 1.64 -9.15 -12.42
CA GLU A 35 2.87 -9.12 -11.62
C GLU A 35 3.79 -7.98 -12.06
N GLU A 36 3.95 -7.76 -13.36
CA GLU A 36 4.76 -6.64 -13.89
C GLU A 36 4.20 -5.28 -13.46
N LEU A 37 2.88 -5.09 -13.54
CA LEU A 37 2.22 -3.86 -13.10
C LEU A 37 2.34 -3.66 -11.59
N LEU A 38 2.16 -4.72 -10.82
CA LEU A 38 2.32 -4.68 -9.37
C LEU A 38 3.77 -4.33 -8.99
N HIS A 39 4.74 -4.95 -9.65
CA HIS A 39 6.17 -4.67 -9.47
C HIS A 39 6.51 -3.21 -9.79
N LYS A 40 5.97 -2.66 -10.88
CA LYS A 40 6.15 -1.25 -11.23
C LYS A 40 5.58 -0.33 -10.15
N SER A 41 4.36 -0.59 -9.68
CA SER A 41 3.72 0.17 -8.60
C SER A 41 4.50 0.05 -7.29
N ASN A 42 5.03 -1.12 -6.97
CA ASN A 42 5.89 -1.37 -5.81
C ASN A 42 7.18 -0.53 -5.88
N ASN A 43 7.84 -0.47 -7.04
CA ASN A 43 9.02 0.36 -7.23
C ASN A 43 8.71 1.85 -7.08
N MET A 44 7.56 2.32 -7.60
CA MET A 44 7.13 3.72 -7.44
C MET A 44 6.86 4.05 -5.96
N LEU A 45 6.20 3.16 -5.23
CA LEU A 45 5.96 3.31 -3.78
C LEU A 45 7.28 3.39 -3.01
N LYS A 46 8.21 2.49 -3.31
CA LYS A 46 9.55 2.46 -2.70
C LYS A 46 10.32 3.76 -2.93
N GLU A 47 10.33 4.27 -4.15
CA GLU A 47 11.00 5.54 -4.46
C GLU A 47 10.32 6.73 -3.77
N MET A 48 8.99 6.74 -3.68
CA MET A 48 8.25 7.76 -2.93
C MET A 48 8.65 7.75 -1.44
N VAL A 49 8.69 6.57 -0.82
CA VAL A 49 9.08 6.44 0.60
C VAL A 49 10.51 6.94 0.80
N ARG A 50 11.47 6.45 0.02
CA ARG A 50 12.89 6.87 0.11
C ARG A 50 13.06 8.38 -0.05
N LYS A 51 12.36 8.97 -1.01
CA LYS A 51 12.42 10.41 -1.28
C LYS A 51 11.90 11.22 -0.09
N ASN A 52 10.77 10.82 0.49
CA ASN A 52 10.17 11.53 1.62
C ASN A 52 10.98 11.40 2.91
N VAL A 53 11.53 10.22 3.18
CA VAL A 53 12.49 10.01 4.27
C VAL A 53 13.73 10.90 4.08
N SER A 54 14.27 10.97 2.86
CA SER A 54 15.42 11.84 2.57
C SER A 54 15.10 13.33 2.78
N TYR A 55 13.88 13.78 2.46
CA TYR A 55 13.45 15.14 2.77
C TYR A 55 13.36 15.40 4.26
N LEU A 56 12.81 14.46 5.05
CA LEU A 56 12.74 14.59 6.49
C LEU A 56 14.14 14.72 7.12
N HIS A 57 15.10 13.91 6.70
CA HIS A 57 16.50 14.06 7.15
C HIS A 57 17.13 15.39 6.73
N LEU A 58 16.74 15.96 5.59
CA LEU A 58 17.19 17.29 5.19
C LEU A 58 16.58 18.38 6.09
N TYR A 59 15.29 18.25 6.43
CA TYR A 59 14.61 19.18 7.34
C TYR A 59 15.21 19.11 8.75
N ASN A 60 15.49 17.92 9.27
CA ASN A 60 16.15 17.74 10.55
C ASN A 60 17.49 18.51 10.61
N ARG A 61 18.34 18.36 9.60
CA ARG A 61 19.60 19.11 9.50
C ARG A 61 19.39 20.62 9.47
N PHE A 62 18.34 21.08 8.81
CA PHE A 62 18.01 22.50 8.81
C PHE A 62 17.56 22.98 10.19
N LEU A 63 16.71 22.21 10.88
CA LEU A 63 16.24 22.51 12.25
C LEU A 63 17.39 22.54 13.28
N GLU A 64 18.37 21.66 13.13
CA GLU A 64 19.60 21.69 13.94
C GLU A 64 20.44 22.98 13.72
N SER A 65 20.36 23.59 12.55
CA SER A 65 21.15 24.76 12.17
C SER A 65 20.55 26.08 12.61
N THR A 66 19.28 26.14 12.98
CA THR A 66 18.59 27.39 13.36
C THR A 66 17.48 27.14 14.39
N SER A 67 17.34 28.09 15.32
CA SER A 67 16.22 28.16 16.26
C SER A 67 15.22 29.29 15.95
N ASP A 68 15.42 30.01 14.85
CA ASP A 68 14.55 31.08 14.39
C ASP A 68 13.24 30.49 13.86
N ALA A 69 12.16 30.61 14.61
CA ALA A 69 10.86 30.05 14.29
C ALA A 69 10.27 30.61 13.00
N ASP A 70 10.52 31.88 12.67
CA ASP A 70 9.99 32.49 11.45
C ASP A 70 10.77 32.03 10.22
N ALA A 71 12.09 31.83 10.34
CA ALA A 71 12.91 31.23 9.29
C ALA A 71 12.52 29.77 9.05
N ILE A 72 12.26 29.02 10.10
CA ILE A 72 11.78 27.62 10.01
C ILE A 72 10.42 27.56 9.29
N GLN A 73 9.47 28.39 9.70
CA GLN A 73 8.15 28.44 9.08
C GLN A 73 8.26 28.76 7.58
N ALA A 74 8.99 29.82 7.20
CA ALA A 74 9.15 30.22 5.81
C ALA A 74 9.79 29.14 4.96
N TYR A 75 10.80 28.43 5.49
CA TYR A 75 11.47 27.34 4.80
C TYR A 75 10.53 26.15 4.57
N ILE A 76 9.78 25.73 5.59
CA ILE A 76 8.87 24.59 5.49
C ILE A 76 7.67 24.91 4.60
N GLU A 77 7.09 26.14 4.67
CA GLU A 77 5.99 26.55 3.80
C GLU A 77 6.42 26.57 2.33
N LYS A 78 7.64 27.02 2.03
CA LYS A 78 8.20 26.96 0.68
C LYS A 78 8.39 25.51 0.24
N ALA A 79 8.95 24.65 1.09
CA ALA A 79 9.13 23.23 0.80
C ALA A 79 7.78 22.54 0.55
N GLN A 80 6.74 22.90 1.30
CA GLN A 80 5.38 22.37 1.10
C GLN A 80 4.83 22.74 -0.27
N GLN A 81 5.05 23.98 -0.73
CA GLN A 81 4.65 24.42 -2.07
C GLN A 81 5.41 23.68 -3.18
N ASP A 82 6.73 23.49 -3.01
CA ASP A 82 7.59 22.91 -4.03
C ASP A 82 7.42 21.36 -4.14
N ILE A 83 7.13 20.68 -3.02
CA ILE A 83 7.07 19.22 -2.93
C ILE A 83 5.63 18.71 -2.91
N GLY A 84 4.68 19.48 -2.36
CA GLY A 84 3.25 19.18 -2.36
C GLY A 84 2.79 18.25 -1.24
N PHE A 85 3.51 18.16 -0.10
CA PHE A 85 3.00 17.46 1.07
C PHE A 85 1.85 18.25 1.73
N ALA A 86 0.93 17.53 2.39
CA ALA A 86 -0.28 18.11 2.97
C ALA A 86 -0.04 18.84 4.30
N GLY A 87 0.93 18.39 5.09
CA GLY A 87 1.28 18.99 6.38
C GLY A 87 2.67 18.62 6.84
N PHE A 88 3.25 19.49 7.68
CA PHE A 88 4.48 19.27 8.42
C PHE A 88 4.20 19.36 9.92
N TYR A 89 4.75 18.43 10.70
CA TYR A 89 4.46 18.30 12.12
C TYR A 89 5.76 18.14 12.92
N PHE A 90 5.86 18.89 14.02
CA PHE A 90 6.76 18.60 15.13
C PHE A 90 6.01 17.64 16.06
N LEU A 91 6.55 16.45 16.30
CA LEU A 91 5.86 15.35 16.93
C LEU A 91 6.59 14.92 18.22
N SER A 92 5.85 14.78 19.31
CA SER A 92 6.38 14.19 20.56
C SER A 92 6.07 12.70 20.64
N TYR A 93 6.80 11.95 21.48
CA TYR A 93 6.65 10.50 21.65
C TYR A 93 5.23 10.06 22.02
N ASP A 94 4.49 10.90 22.74
CA ASP A 94 3.11 10.63 23.15
C ASP A 94 2.08 10.86 22.04
N GLY A 95 2.53 11.25 20.83
CA GLY A 95 1.69 11.49 19.68
C GLY A 95 1.07 12.87 19.60
N ASN A 96 1.39 13.79 20.53
CA ASN A 96 1.03 15.19 20.38
C ASN A 96 1.86 15.83 19.28
N TYR A 97 1.28 16.78 18.55
CA TYR A 97 2.01 17.51 17.51
C TYR A 97 1.74 19.01 17.54
N MET A 98 2.67 19.74 16.94
CA MET A 98 2.50 21.14 16.54
C MET A 98 2.83 21.30 15.06
N THR A 99 2.04 22.08 14.34
CA THR A 99 2.34 22.50 12.95
C THR A 99 3.28 23.70 12.93
N VAL A 100 3.82 24.04 11.75
CA VAL A 100 4.65 25.25 11.59
C VAL A 100 3.89 26.53 11.87
N THR A 101 2.56 26.56 11.74
CA THR A 101 1.69 27.68 12.07
C THR A 101 1.34 27.76 13.55
N GLY A 102 1.74 26.79 14.36
CA GLY A 102 1.50 26.73 15.82
C GLY A 102 0.19 26.02 16.20
N GLU A 103 -0.53 25.41 15.25
CA GLU A 103 -1.69 24.58 15.58
C GLU A 103 -1.22 23.29 16.26
N THR A 104 -1.88 22.92 17.36
CA THR A 104 -1.58 21.69 18.09
C THR A 104 -2.69 20.66 17.94
N GLY A 105 -2.33 19.38 18.08
CA GLY A 105 -3.28 18.30 18.02
C GLY A 105 -2.64 16.97 18.45
N TYR A 106 -3.40 15.90 18.26
CA TYR A 106 -2.97 14.54 18.56
C TYR A 106 -3.06 13.67 17.32
N LEU A 107 -1.96 13.01 16.99
CA LEU A 107 -1.90 12.03 15.91
C LEU A 107 -2.23 10.67 16.50
N GLY A 108 -3.46 10.21 16.31
CA GLY A 108 -3.95 8.91 16.78
C GLY A 108 -3.30 7.77 15.99
N LEU A 109 -2.07 7.42 16.32
CA LEU A 109 -1.34 6.34 15.70
C LEU A 109 -1.71 5.01 16.37
N GLN A 110 -2.02 3.99 15.58
CA GLN A 110 -2.23 2.62 16.06
C GLN A 110 -0.91 1.85 16.23
N THR A 111 0.18 2.54 16.59
CA THR A 111 1.51 1.94 16.72
C THR A 111 2.19 2.50 17.96
N ASN A 112 3.03 1.70 18.61
CA ASN A 112 3.91 2.14 19.67
C ASN A 112 4.99 3.06 19.08
N LEU A 113 4.65 4.34 18.98
CA LEU A 113 5.51 5.35 18.37
C LEU A 113 6.80 5.52 19.17
N ASP A 114 6.68 5.52 20.48
CA ASP A 114 7.77 5.63 21.45
C ASP A 114 8.84 4.53 21.26
N GLU A 115 8.46 3.27 21.14
CA GLU A 115 9.42 2.17 20.94
C GLU A 115 10.17 2.34 19.61
N LYS A 116 9.44 2.60 18.51
CA LYS A 116 10.03 2.71 17.16
C LYS A 116 10.92 3.94 16.99
N LEU A 117 10.51 5.08 17.56
CA LEU A 117 11.31 6.30 17.52
C LEU A 117 12.54 6.19 18.41
N ALA A 118 12.45 5.47 19.56
CA ALA A 118 13.60 5.21 20.44
C ALA A 118 14.67 4.37 19.74
N ASP A 119 14.29 3.48 18.81
CA ASP A 119 15.23 2.70 18.02
C ASP A 119 15.84 3.50 16.85
N GLY A 120 15.45 4.77 16.65
CA GLY A 120 15.95 5.63 15.58
C GLY A 120 15.46 5.26 14.19
N GLU A 121 14.36 4.51 14.09
CA GLU A 121 13.80 4.07 12.82
C GLU A 121 12.88 5.13 12.22
N ASP A 122 13.01 5.34 10.90
CA ASP A 122 12.01 6.08 10.13
C ASP A 122 10.71 5.27 10.07
N ILE A 123 9.58 5.93 10.27
CA ILE A 123 8.28 5.28 10.35
C ILE A 123 7.37 5.82 9.24
N VAL A 124 6.61 4.94 8.61
CA VAL A 124 5.52 5.32 7.71
C VAL A 124 4.24 4.66 8.17
N VAL A 125 3.22 5.45 8.42
CA VAL A 125 1.93 4.99 8.94
C VAL A 125 0.78 5.63 8.18
N ASN A 126 -0.35 4.92 8.11
CA ASN A 126 -1.62 5.52 7.75
C ASN A 126 -2.27 6.07 9.02
N ALA A 127 -2.59 7.34 9.01
CA ALA A 127 -3.19 8.04 10.14
C ALA A 127 -4.45 8.81 9.70
N ALA A 128 -5.45 8.83 10.56
CA ALA A 128 -6.60 9.73 10.43
C ALA A 128 -6.46 10.85 11.45
N LEU A 129 -6.26 12.08 10.98
CA LEU A 129 -6.38 13.24 11.85
C LEU A 129 -7.88 13.50 12.14
N PRO A 130 -8.25 13.94 13.36
CA PRO A 130 -9.63 14.25 13.69
C PRO A 130 -10.28 15.19 12.67
N GLY A 131 -11.38 14.75 12.06
CA GLY A 131 -12.11 15.54 11.04
C GLY A 131 -11.43 15.68 9.68
N LYS A 132 -10.32 14.98 9.43
CA LYS A 132 -9.61 14.98 8.14
C LYS A 132 -9.65 13.60 7.48
N ALA A 133 -9.42 13.57 6.17
CA ALA A 133 -9.25 12.34 5.42
C ALA A 133 -8.03 11.55 5.91
N GLN A 134 -8.01 10.24 5.67
CA GLN A 134 -6.83 9.41 5.93
C GLN A 134 -5.62 9.92 5.14
N MET A 135 -4.47 9.90 5.80
CA MET A 135 -3.20 10.38 5.28
C MET A 135 -2.11 9.36 5.53
N LEU A 136 -1.18 9.28 4.58
CA LEU A 136 0.09 8.59 4.79
C LEU A 136 1.05 9.58 5.46
N VAL A 137 1.58 9.23 6.62
CA VAL A 137 2.47 10.05 7.43
C VAL A 137 3.85 9.41 7.48
N PHE A 138 4.86 10.16 7.08
CA PHE A 138 6.27 9.82 7.17
C PHE A 138 6.83 10.50 8.41
N ILE A 139 7.49 9.76 9.28
CA ILE A 139 8.00 10.24 10.57
C ILE A 139 9.47 9.89 10.64
N CYS A 140 10.29 10.88 10.95
CA CYS A 140 11.72 10.72 11.15
C CYS A 140 12.07 11.16 12.57
N PRO A 141 12.74 10.32 13.37
CA PRO A 141 13.18 10.70 14.70
C PRO A 141 14.20 11.84 14.63
N GLU A 142 14.17 12.68 15.65
CA GLU A 142 15.05 13.84 15.82
C GLU A 142 15.77 13.76 17.17
N THR A 143 16.94 14.36 17.25
CA THR A 143 17.52 14.72 18.56
C THR A 143 16.62 15.78 19.17
N GLN A 144 16.09 15.56 20.39
CA GLN A 144 15.14 16.42 21.09
C GLN A 144 15.27 17.91 20.75
N GLY A 145 14.23 18.45 20.10
CA GLY A 145 14.16 19.84 19.67
C GLY A 145 13.04 20.62 20.35
N SER A 146 13.00 21.93 20.09
CA SER A 146 11.91 22.79 20.54
C SER A 146 11.54 23.77 19.44
N TYR A 147 10.24 23.87 19.13
CA TYR A 147 9.70 24.84 18.20
C TYR A 147 8.57 25.63 18.87
N ARG A 148 8.71 26.95 18.96
CA ARG A 148 7.76 27.87 19.64
C ARG A 148 7.36 27.39 21.04
N GLY A 149 8.30 26.80 21.79
CA GLY A 149 8.05 26.26 23.13
C GLY A 149 7.44 24.85 23.18
N PHE A 150 7.14 24.25 22.05
CA PHE A 150 6.73 22.85 21.95
C PHE A 150 7.98 21.96 21.84
N ALA A 151 8.19 21.07 22.81
CA ALA A 151 9.25 20.07 22.75
C ALA A 151 8.82 18.94 21.80
N TYR A 152 9.70 18.52 20.89
CA TYR A 152 9.45 17.44 19.96
C TYR A 152 10.61 16.44 19.91
N ASP A 153 10.29 15.23 19.54
CA ASP A 153 11.21 14.09 19.44
C ASP A 153 11.33 13.56 18.01
N ALA A 154 10.45 14.01 17.12
CA ALA A 154 10.43 13.65 15.72
C ALA A 154 9.82 14.76 14.85
N VAL A 155 10.13 14.73 13.56
CA VAL A 155 9.42 15.52 12.55
C VAL A 155 8.67 14.60 11.60
N ALA A 156 7.55 15.08 11.07
CA ALA A 156 6.73 14.31 10.17
C ALA A 156 6.18 15.15 9.02
N ILE A 157 6.01 14.51 7.86
CA ILE A 157 5.23 15.05 6.73
C ILE A 157 4.10 14.12 6.38
N SER A 158 3.01 14.66 5.86
CA SER A 158 1.85 13.87 5.46
C SER A 158 1.44 14.12 4.02
N TYR A 159 0.82 13.09 3.43
CA TYR A 159 0.15 13.17 2.13
C TYR A 159 -1.27 12.64 2.26
N TYR A 160 -2.23 13.29 1.60
CA TYR A 160 -3.56 12.70 1.45
C TYR A 160 -3.49 11.38 0.68
N ASN A 161 -4.28 10.40 1.07
CA ASN A 161 -4.28 9.09 0.42
C ASN A 161 -4.54 9.20 -1.09
N ASP A 162 -5.36 10.15 -1.55
CA ASP A 162 -5.61 10.36 -2.98
C ASP A 162 -4.34 10.72 -3.79
N ALA A 163 -3.37 11.40 -3.18
CA ALA A 163 -2.10 11.69 -3.82
C ALA A 163 -1.24 10.41 -3.95
N VAL A 164 -1.28 9.54 -2.94
CA VAL A 164 -0.59 8.24 -2.93
C VAL A 164 -1.28 7.25 -3.87
N LEU A 165 -2.61 7.26 -3.91
CA LEU A 165 -3.40 6.37 -4.77
C LEU A 165 -3.13 6.57 -6.26
N LYS A 166 -2.75 7.78 -6.69
CA LYS A 166 -2.31 8.04 -8.08
C LYS A 166 -1.06 7.25 -8.46
N LEU A 167 -0.24 6.85 -7.49
CA LEU A 167 0.94 6.01 -7.73
C LEU A 167 0.55 4.53 -7.96
N LEU A 168 -0.59 4.13 -7.42
CA LEU A 168 -1.15 2.78 -7.56
C LEU A 168 -2.15 2.73 -8.74
N ASP A 169 -1.86 3.48 -9.82
CA ASP A 169 -2.73 3.60 -10.97
C ASP A 169 -3.16 2.21 -11.48
N ASN A 170 -4.47 2.01 -11.52
CA ASN A 170 -5.11 0.79 -11.99
C ASN A 170 -5.74 0.96 -13.38
N SER A 171 -5.35 1.98 -14.12
CA SER A 171 -5.84 2.27 -15.48
C SER A 171 -5.58 1.14 -16.46
N ALA A 172 -4.56 0.32 -16.21
CA ALA A 172 -4.13 -0.78 -17.06
C ALA A 172 -5.23 -1.83 -17.33
N PHE A 173 -6.22 -1.97 -16.43
CA PHE A 173 -7.37 -2.85 -16.60
C PHE A 173 -8.68 -2.06 -16.67
N GLN A 174 -8.67 -0.97 -17.41
CA GLN A 174 -9.84 -0.08 -17.56
C GLN A 174 -10.40 0.42 -16.23
N GLY A 175 -9.51 0.57 -15.23
CA GLY A 175 -9.91 0.98 -13.89
C GLY A 175 -10.59 -0.12 -13.05
N ASN A 176 -10.55 -1.38 -13.47
CA ASN A 176 -11.20 -2.49 -12.75
C ASN A 176 -10.26 -3.27 -11.82
N ALA A 177 -8.98 -2.92 -11.76
CA ALA A 177 -8.05 -3.49 -10.80
C ALA A 177 -8.20 -2.80 -9.43
N SER A 178 -8.21 -3.58 -8.35
CA SER A 178 -8.12 -3.09 -6.98
C SER A 178 -6.72 -3.37 -6.44
N ASN A 179 -6.05 -2.34 -5.95
CA ASN A 179 -4.71 -2.45 -5.38
C ASN A 179 -4.73 -2.08 -3.90
N TYR A 180 -3.99 -2.83 -3.11
CA TYR A 180 -3.84 -2.61 -1.67
C TYR A 180 -2.37 -2.60 -1.30
N VAL A 181 -2.02 -1.77 -0.32
CA VAL A 181 -0.79 -1.92 0.44
C VAL A 181 -1.17 -2.35 1.85
N ILE A 182 -0.60 -3.44 2.31
CA ILE A 182 -0.93 -4.03 3.60
C ILE A 182 0.34 -4.25 4.44
N TYR A 183 0.20 -4.23 5.76
CA TYR A 183 1.22 -4.74 6.66
C TYR A 183 1.30 -6.27 6.55
N ARG A 184 2.39 -6.86 7.01
CA ARG A 184 2.59 -8.31 7.04
C ARG A 184 1.53 -9.09 7.84
N ASP A 185 0.84 -8.43 8.76
CA ASP A 185 -0.28 -8.99 9.51
C ASP A 185 -1.64 -8.83 8.81
N GLY A 186 -1.65 -8.36 7.57
CA GLY A 186 -2.85 -8.16 6.75
C GLY A 186 -3.59 -6.85 6.98
N ARG A 187 -3.21 -6.02 7.95
CA ARG A 187 -3.84 -4.69 8.13
C ARG A 187 -3.60 -3.80 6.92
N VAL A 188 -4.63 -3.12 6.46
CA VAL A 188 -4.57 -2.28 5.26
C VAL A 188 -3.91 -0.93 5.60
N VAL A 189 -2.88 -0.58 4.84
CA VAL A 189 -2.21 0.73 4.85
C VAL A 189 -2.84 1.66 3.83
N ILE A 190 -3.01 1.17 2.59
CA ILE A 190 -3.60 1.93 1.48
C ILE A 190 -4.61 1.03 0.78
N ASP A 191 -5.82 1.56 0.57
CA ASP A 191 -6.90 0.92 -0.17
C ASP A 191 -7.21 1.73 -1.43
N ASN A 192 -6.82 1.20 -2.59
CA ASN A 192 -7.19 1.69 -3.91
C ASN A 192 -8.18 0.73 -4.60
N SER A 193 -9.19 0.30 -3.87
CA SER A 193 -10.22 -0.57 -4.43
C SER A 193 -11.18 0.21 -5.33
N VAL A 194 -11.59 -0.44 -6.43
CA VAL A 194 -12.61 0.09 -7.36
C VAL A 194 -13.96 0.21 -6.65
N ASN A 195 -14.24 -0.67 -5.71
CA ASN A 195 -15.51 -0.73 -5.01
C ASN A 195 -15.39 -0.21 -3.58
N ARG A 196 -15.29 1.11 -3.42
CA ARG A 196 -15.11 1.80 -2.12
C ARG A 196 -16.37 1.77 -1.21
N LYS A 197 -17.34 0.88 -1.45
CA LYS A 197 -18.56 0.81 -0.65
C LYS A 197 -18.33 0.31 0.78
N LYS A 198 -17.22 -0.40 1.03
CA LYS A 198 -16.87 -0.95 2.35
C LYS A 198 -15.37 -0.73 2.59
N THR A 199 -15.02 -0.09 3.68
CA THR A 199 -13.61 0.04 4.12
C THR A 199 -13.09 -1.31 4.58
N ILE A 200 -11.96 -1.74 4.03
CA ILE A 200 -11.28 -2.97 4.41
C ILE A 200 -10.17 -2.59 5.39
N TYR A 201 -10.28 -3.04 6.65
CA TYR A 201 -9.27 -2.79 7.68
C TYR A 201 -8.18 -3.86 7.71
N ASN A 202 -8.54 -5.10 7.38
CA ASN A 202 -7.62 -6.23 7.31
C ASN A 202 -7.97 -7.10 6.11
N PHE A 203 -7.00 -7.27 5.21
CA PHE A 203 -7.16 -7.97 3.95
C PHE A 203 -7.33 -9.49 4.16
N ILE A 204 -6.59 -10.09 5.10
CA ILE A 204 -6.71 -11.51 5.42
C ILE A 204 -8.09 -11.82 6.03
N ALA A 205 -8.57 -10.96 6.94
CA ALA A 205 -9.92 -11.12 7.49
C ALA A 205 -11.00 -11.01 6.40
N MET A 206 -10.84 -10.06 5.47
CA MET A 206 -11.75 -9.91 4.33
C MET A 206 -11.77 -11.16 3.44
N LEU A 207 -10.61 -11.76 3.15
CA LEU A 207 -10.55 -13.02 2.40
C LEU A 207 -11.22 -14.17 3.13
N ARG A 208 -10.97 -14.31 4.45
CA ARG A 208 -11.59 -15.36 5.28
C ARG A 208 -13.11 -15.27 5.30
N ASP A 209 -13.63 -14.04 5.36
CA ASP A 209 -15.08 -13.80 5.47
C ASP A 209 -15.82 -13.88 4.13
N SER A 210 -15.14 -13.63 3.01
CA SER A 210 -15.81 -13.33 1.73
C SER A 210 -15.31 -14.15 0.54
N SER A 211 -14.25 -14.96 0.70
CA SER A 211 -13.69 -15.74 -0.40
C SER A 211 -14.06 -17.23 -0.34
N ASP A 212 -13.76 -17.93 -1.44
CA ASP A 212 -13.86 -19.39 -1.56
C ASP A 212 -12.59 -20.13 -1.10
N LEU A 213 -11.61 -19.40 -0.52
CA LEU A 213 -10.38 -20.01 -0.05
C LEU A 213 -10.60 -20.87 1.21
N SER A 214 -9.96 -22.02 1.24
CA SER A 214 -9.87 -22.84 2.44
C SER A 214 -9.03 -22.16 3.53
N GLU A 215 -9.19 -22.57 4.79
CA GLU A 215 -8.36 -22.04 5.88
C GLU A 215 -6.87 -22.36 5.68
N GLU A 216 -6.53 -23.48 5.04
CA GLU A 216 -5.13 -23.85 4.70
C GLU A 216 -4.54 -22.86 3.68
N GLU A 217 -5.29 -22.49 2.64
CA GLU A 217 -4.86 -21.48 1.66
C GLU A 217 -4.73 -20.09 2.28
N ILE A 218 -5.65 -19.71 3.18
CA ILE A 218 -5.59 -18.46 3.95
C ILE A 218 -4.33 -18.42 4.84
N LEU A 219 -4.02 -19.50 5.54
CA LEU A 219 -2.82 -19.62 6.37
C LEU A 219 -1.53 -19.55 5.53
N THR A 220 -1.52 -20.22 4.37
CA THR A 220 -0.39 -20.15 3.43
C THR A 220 -0.17 -18.73 2.93
N LEU A 221 -1.24 -18.03 2.52
CA LEU A 221 -1.18 -16.65 2.07
C LEU A 221 -0.73 -15.70 3.21
N SER A 222 -1.23 -15.93 4.42
CA SER A 222 -0.82 -15.16 5.61
C SER A 222 0.67 -15.34 5.92
N ASP A 223 1.20 -16.56 5.78
CA ASP A 223 2.63 -16.84 5.94
C ASP A 223 3.46 -16.19 4.82
N ASP A 224 2.97 -16.21 3.58
CA ASP A 224 3.61 -15.48 2.47
C ASP A 224 3.74 -13.99 2.75
N PHE A 225 2.67 -13.37 3.25
CA PHE A 225 2.70 -11.96 3.66
C PHE A 225 3.69 -11.72 4.81
N ALA A 226 3.65 -12.57 5.84
CA ALA A 226 4.54 -12.47 6.99
C ALA A 226 6.02 -12.58 6.60
N GLN A 227 6.33 -13.40 5.60
CA GLN A 227 7.69 -13.60 5.07
C GLN A 227 8.07 -12.61 3.95
N GLY A 228 7.13 -11.78 3.48
CA GLY A 228 7.34 -10.88 2.35
C GLY A 228 7.57 -11.61 1.03
N ARG A 229 6.98 -12.81 0.87
CA ARG A 229 7.04 -13.56 -0.39
C ARG A 229 6.11 -12.96 -1.44
N SER A 230 6.37 -13.26 -2.70
CA SER A 230 5.54 -12.89 -3.84
C SER A 230 4.84 -14.12 -4.40
N GLY A 231 3.66 -13.91 -4.99
CA GLY A 231 2.91 -15.01 -5.60
C GLY A 231 1.63 -14.55 -6.26
N ASN A 232 0.91 -15.53 -6.80
CA ASN A 232 -0.39 -15.33 -7.42
C ASN A 232 -1.32 -16.52 -7.17
N MET A 233 -2.62 -16.25 -7.20
CA MET A 233 -3.66 -17.28 -7.12
C MET A 233 -4.97 -16.78 -7.72
N LYS A 234 -5.89 -17.71 -7.96
CA LYS A 234 -7.30 -17.36 -8.25
C LYS A 234 -8.09 -17.38 -6.96
N VAL A 235 -8.98 -16.41 -6.79
CA VAL A 235 -9.87 -16.31 -5.65
C VAL A 235 -11.24 -15.84 -6.10
N THR A 236 -12.30 -16.41 -5.53
CA THR A 236 -13.67 -15.93 -5.74
C THR A 236 -14.08 -15.10 -4.53
N LEU A 237 -14.49 -13.85 -4.77
CA LEU A 237 -15.03 -12.95 -3.75
C LEU A 237 -16.50 -12.69 -4.07
N GLY A 238 -17.40 -13.21 -3.25
CA GLY A 238 -18.83 -13.24 -3.58
C GLY A 238 -19.07 -14.01 -4.87
N ASP A 239 -19.67 -13.36 -5.88
CA ASP A 239 -19.98 -13.99 -7.18
C ASP A 239 -18.91 -13.71 -8.26
N THR A 240 -17.82 -13.05 -7.93
CA THR A 240 -16.80 -12.64 -8.90
C THR A 240 -15.47 -13.35 -8.65
N ARG A 241 -14.94 -13.94 -9.73
CA ARG A 241 -13.61 -14.56 -9.70
C ARG A 241 -12.54 -13.54 -10.07
N TYR A 242 -11.46 -13.51 -9.27
CA TYR A 242 -10.33 -12.60 -9.41
C TYR A 242 -9.02 -13.36 -9.61
N TYR A 243 -8.08 -12.70 -10.28
CA TYR A 243 -6.66 -12.96 -10.11
C TYR A 243 -6.19 -12.12 -8.92
N LEU A 244 -5.61 -12.78 -7.92
CA LEU A 244 -4.92 -12.17 -6.81
C LEU A 244 -3.42 -12.33 -7.06
N VAL A 245 -2.70 -11.21 -7.10
CA VAL A 245 -1.23 -11.18 -7.17
C VAL A 245 -0.70 -10.38 -5.99
N TYR A 246 0.44 -10.76 -5.45
CA TYR A 246 1.04 -10.07 -4.32
C TYR A 246 2.56 -10.08 -4.39
N GLU A 247 3.16 -9.03 -3.87
CA GLU A 247 4.60 -8.83 -3.82
C GLU A 247 5.01 -8.16 -2.51
N GLY A 248 5.94 -8.79 -1.78
CA GLY A 248 6.53 -8.18 -0.60
C GLY A 248 7.34 -6.94 -0.99
N THR A 249 7.17 -5.83 -0.26
CA THR A 249 7.99 -4.65 -0.47
C THR A 249 9.23 -4.69 0.42
N ALA A 250 10.34 -4.15 -0.07
CA ALA A 250 11.55 -4.00 0.75
C ALA A 250 11.44 -2.81 1.74
N VAL A 251 10.29 -2.13 1.78
CA VAL A 251 10.06 -0.92 2.58
C VAL A 251 9.03 -1.21 3.65
N HIS A 252 9.32 -0.90 4.90
CA HIS A 252 8.44 -0.96 6.07
C HIS A 252 7.68 -2.28 6.28
N ASN A 253 8.21 -3.40 5.77
CA ASN A 253 7.57 -4.71 5.91
C ASN A 253 6.13 -4.74 5.37
N TRP A 254 5.89 -4.06 4.25
CA TRP A 254 4.61 -4.08 3.57
C TRP A 254 4.54 -5.17 2.51
N THR A 255 3.34 -5.48 2.10
CA THR A 255 3.04 -6.29 0.91
C THR A 255 2.08 -5.51 0.03
N MET A 256 2.37 -5.47 -1.26
CA MET A 256 1.46 -4.93 -2.25
C MET A 256 0.60 -6.05 -2.80
N VAL A 257 -0.71 -5.81 -2.92
CA VAL A 257 -1.68 -6.80 -3.38
C VAL A 257 -2.53 -6.21 -4.50
N GLY A 258 -2.67 -6.94 -5.60
CA GLY A 258 -3.55 -6.63 -6.73
C GLY A 258 -4.66 -7.66 -6.87
N LEU A 259 -5.90 -7.18 -7.08
CA LEU A 259 -7.08 -7.97 -7.40
C LEU A 259 -7.67 -7.51 -8.73
N VAL A 260 -7.74 -8.40 -9.72
CA VAL A 260 -8.34 -8.09 -11.03
C VAL A 260 -9.37 -9.13 -11.39
N PRO A 261 -10.61 -8.72 -11.77
CA PRO A 261 -11.64 -9.66 -12.20
C PRO A 261 -11.19 -10.45 -13.44
N VAL A 262 -11.36 -11.77 -13.42
CA VAL A 262 -10.93 -12.67 -14.50
C VAL A 262 -11.62 -12.35 -15.83
N ASN A 263 -12.90 -11.93 -15.81
CA ASN A 263 -13.66 -11.57 -17.01
C ASN A 263 -13.12 -10.30 -17.70
N ILE A 264 -12.52 -9.38 -16.97
CA ILE A 264 -11.91 -8.16 -17.54
C ILE A 264 -10.62 -8.49 -18.29
N VAL A 265 -9.81 -9.36 -17.70
CA VAL A 265 -8.54 -9.79 -18.28
C VAL A 265 -8.75 -10.59 -19.56
N ASN A 266 -9.76 -11.44 -19.59
CA ASN A 266 -10.08 -12.26 -20.77
C ASN A 266 -10.76 -11.48 -21.93
N ALA A 267 -11.13 -10.22 -21.68
CA ALA A 267 -11.80 -9.35 -22.68
C ALA A 267 -10.83 -8.32 -23.31
N SER A 268 -9.62 -8.19 -22.80
CA SER A 268 -8.54 -7.32 -23.32
C SER A 268 -7.58 -8.11 -24.19
#